data_d5c191a931f51163ea2b1c4310e18ba7
#
_entry.id   d5c191a931f51163ea2b1c4310e18ba7
#
_cell.length_a   1.000
_cell.length_b   1.000
_cell.length_c   1.000
_cell.angle_alpha   90.00
_cell.angle_beta   90.00
_cell.angle_gamma   90.00
#
_symmetry.space_group_name_H-M   'P 1'
#
loop_
_entity.id
_entity.type
_entity.pdbx_description
1 polymer ?
#
loop_
_entity_poly.entity_id
_entity_poly.type
_entity_poly.pdbx_seq_one_letter_code
_entity_poly.pdbx_strand_id
1 'polypeptide(L)'
;MTDVKKSIRAGRGTELECLGWEQEAVLRMLRNNLDPEVAEKPEDLIVYGGIGKAARNWDAFHAIERSLKTLKDDETLLIQSGKPVGLFRTHSRAPRVLLANSVLVPKWADWEHFHDLEKKGLMMYGQMTAGSWIYIGSQGILQGTYETFAELARQHFGGSLKGTLTLTAGLGGMGGAQPLSVTMNDGVVIAVEADETRIDKRIETNYCDRKTASIDEALRWAEAARQAGEPLSIGLLGNAAEVHQELLNRGVHIDIVTDQTSAHDPLIGYIPAGYSLEEADRLRREQPELYVRLSKQSMKKHVEAMLAFKKKGAVVFDYGNNIRQAAKDEGLAEAFDFPGFVPAYIRPLFCEGKGPFRWAALSGEPEDIYRTDALLKELFPENQALHRWIDMAQKKVTFQGLPSRICWLGYGEREKMGLAINELVRNGELKAPVVIGRDHLDCGSVASPNRETEAMKDGSDAVGDWAVLNALINTASGASWVSFHHGGGVGMGYSLHAGMVAVADGSILAEQRLSRVLTSDPGMGIIRHADAGYEKAAQVAEEQDIMIPMKKER
;
A
#
# COMPACT_ATOMS: atom_id res chain seq x y z
N MET A 1 23.84 28.04 13.85
CA MET A 1 22.55 27.94 14.59
C MET A 1 21.81 26.78 13.98
N THR A 2 21.83 25.64 14.66
CA THR A 2 21.11 24.44 14.27
C THR A 2 19.62 24.71 14.49
N ASP A 3 18.89 25.02 13.39
CA ASP A 3 17.43 24.97 13.42
C ASP A 3 17.03 23.56 13.86
N VAL A 4 16.44 23.45 15.04
CA VAL A 4 15.72 22.27 15.47
C VAL A 4 14.61 22.11 14.46
N LYS A 5 14.77 21.18 13.49
CA LYS A 5 13.75 20.85 12.49
C LYS A 5 12.48 20.51 13.26
N LYS A 6 11.51 21.39 13.23
CA LYS A 6 10.22 21.22 13.91
C LYS A 6 9.57 19.96 13.33
N SER A 7 9.27 19.00 14.17
CA SER A 7 8.52 17.80 13.79
C SER A 7 7.22 18.22 13.09
N ILE A 8 6.99 17.73 11.86
CA ILE A 8 5.77 18.02 11.12
C ILE A 8 4.67 17.11 11.64
N ARG A 9 3.52 17.69 11.98
CA ARG A 9 2.31 16.97 12.34
C ARG A 9 1.09 17.61 11.68
N ALA A 10 0.09 16.80 11.36
CA ALA A 10 -1.18 17.28 10.87
C ALA A 10 -1.92 18.13 11.92
N GLY A 11 -2.60 19.19 11.48
CA GLY A 11 -3.59 19.88 12.31
C GLY A 11 -4.72 18.91 12.71
N ARG A 12 -5.31 19.14 13.87
CA ARG A 12 -6.41 18.33 14.42
C ARG A 12 -7.57 19.22 14.84
N GLY A 13 -8.79 18.66 14.91
CA GLY A 13 -9.98 19.40 15.32
C GLY A 13 -10.60 20.22 14.20
N THR A 14 -11.32 21.30 14.56
CA THR A 14 -12.19 22.06 13.64
C THR A 14 -11.59 23.35 13.13
N GLU A 15 -10.42 23.78 13.60
CA GLU A 15 -9.76 25.01 13.16
C GLU A 15 -9.12 24.81 11.79
N LEU A 16 -9.39 25.75 10.87
CA LEU A 16 -8.87 25.73 9.50
C LEU A 16 -7.66 26.65 9.35
N GLU A 17 -6.64 26.15 8.67
CA GLU A 17 -5.54 26.97 8.13
C GLU A 17 -5.80 27.37 6.68
N CYS A 18 -6.70 26.67 5.99
CA CYS A 18 -7.09 26.88 4.59
C CYS A 18 -8.46 27.55 4.47
N LEU A 19 -8.87 27.91 3.24
CA LEU A 19 -10.14 28.59 2.97
C LEU A 19 -11.35 27.65 3.08
N GLY A 20 -11.14 26.34 2.99
CA GLY A 20 -12.20 25.33 3.07
C GLY A 20 -11.68 23.97 3.46
N TRP A 21 -12.62 23.05 3.76
CA TRP A 21 -12.29 21.71 4.24
C TRP A 21 -11.58 20.81 3.21
N GLU A 22 -11.83 21.00 1.92
CA GLU A 22 -11.14 20.22 0.90
C GLU A 22 -9.64 20.54 0.87
N GLN A 23 -9.29 21.83 0.88
CA GLN A 23 -7.91 22.30 0.92
C GLN A 23 -7.24 21.95 2.23
N GLU A 24 -7.95 22.10 3.34
CA GLU A 24 -7.48 21.71 4.68
C GLU A 24 -7.20 20.22 4.78
N ALA A 25 -8.06 19.38 4.21
CA ALA A 25 -7.88 17.94 4.17
C ALA A 25 -6.59 17.55 3.42
N VAL A 26 -6.34 18.17 2.26
CA VAL A 26 -5.08 17.98 1.52
C VAL A 26 -3.87 18.38 2.38
N LEU A 27 -3.93 19.55 3.04
CA LEU A 27 -2.84 20.04 3.89
C LEU A 27 -2.57 19.10 5.07
N ARG A 28 -3.61 18.65 5.75
CA ARG A 28 -3.48 17.72 6.89
C ARG A 28 -2.92 16.38 6.46
N MET A 29 -3.40 15.83 5.35
CA MET A 29 -2.91 14.55 4.84
C MET A 29 -1.48 14.63 4.30
N LEU A 30 -1.07 15.73 3.65
CA LEU A 30 0.32 15.98 3.29
C LEU A 30 1.23 15.97 4.52
N ARG A 31 0.84 16.68 5.59
CA ARG A 31 1.58 16.72 6.85
C ARG A 31 1.56 15.39 7.59
N ASN A 32 0.43 14.68 7.56
CA ASN A 32 0.31 13.36 8.16
C ASN A 32 1.28 12.36 7.53
N ASN A 33 1.52 12.46 6.22
CA ASN A 33 2.51 11.63 5.54
C ASN A 33 3.94 11.83 6.07
N LEU A 34 4.22 12.97 6.69
CA LEU A 34 5.53 13.33 7.24
C LEU A 34 5.55 13.33 8.79
N ASP A 35 4.47 12.91 9.43
CA ASP A 35 4.44 12.70 10.87
C ASP A 35 5.50 11.66 11.25
N PRO A 36 6.33 11.88 12.28
CA PRO A 36 7.35 10.93 12.72
C PRO A 36 6.81 9.54 13.09
N GLU A 37 5.53 9.44 13.46
CA GLU A 37 4.88 8.15 13.70
C GLU A 37 4.59 7.40 12.38
N VAL A 38 4.49 8.12 11.26
CA VAL A 38 4.08 7.62 9.95
C VAL A 38 5.26 7.41 9.02
N ALA A 39 6.10 8.44 8.84
CA ALA A 39 7.19 8.46 7.87
C ALA A 39 8.42 7.66 8.31
N GLU A 40 9.14 7.10 7.34
CA GLU A 40 10.43 6.44 7.58
C GLU A 40 11.55 7.45 7.85
N LYS A 41 11.63 8.51 7.03
CA LYS A 41 12.65 9.58 7.15
C LYS A 41 12.02 10.95 6.83
N PRO A 42 11.24 11.51 7.74
CA PRO A 42 10.52 12.77 7.49
C PRO A 42 11.45 13.94 7.18
N GLU A 43 12.67 13.96 7.72
CA GLU A 43 13.69 14.98 7.45
C GLU A 43 14.13 15.01 5.96
N ASP A 44 14.02 13.89 5.25
CA ASP A 44 14.31 13.76 3.82
C ASP A 44 13.05 13.75 2.95
N LEU A 45 11.87 14.02 3.57
CA LEU A 45 10.54 13.94 2.95
C LEU A 45 10.16 12.52 2.51
N ILE A 46 10.85 11.49 3.01
CA ILE A 46 10.63 10.08 2.67
C ILE A 46 9.56 9.50 3.60
N VAL A 47 8.48 9.03 3.00
CA VAL A 47 7.33 8.47 3.69
C VAL A 47 7.51 6.97 3.92
N TYR A 48 7.77 6.20 2.85
CA TYR A 48 8.06 4.77 2.93
C TYR A 48 8.78 4.23 1.69
N GLY A 49 9.20 2.95 1.73
CA GLY A 49 9.81 2.25 0.61
C GLY A 49 11.22 2.75 0.26
N GLY A 50 11.89 3.40 1.19
CA GLY A 50 13.26 3.88 1.06
C GLY A 50 13.42 5.21 0.31
N ILE A 51 12.60 5.47 -0.73
CA ILE A 51 12.70 6.68 -1.58
C ILE A 51 11.36 7.35 -1.89
N GLY A 52 10.24 6.78 -1.45
CA GLY A 52 8.90 7.32 -1.71
C GLY A 52 8.65 8.63 -0.97
N LYS A 53 8.61 9.75 -1.70
CA LYS A 53 8.54 11.11 -1.14
C LYS A 53 7.14 11.71 -1.20
N ALA A 54 6.83 12.57 -0.21
CA ALA A 54 5.62 13.39 -0.18
C ALA A 54 5.74 14.66 -1.02
N ALA A 55 6.93 15.25 -1.10
CA ALA A 55 7.23 16.44 -1.90
C ALA A 55 8.65 16.35 -2.46
N ARG A 56 8.95 17.09 -3.55
CA ARG A 56 10.22 17.03 -4.25
C ARG A 56 11.40 17.44 -3.37
N ASN A 57 11.23 18.54 -2.66
CA ASN A 57 12.17 19.11 -1.69
C ASN A 57 11.41 20.01 -0.72
N TRP A 58 12.09 20.54 0.28
CA TRP A 58 11.49 21.41 1.29
C TRP A 58 10.90 22.71 0.73
N ASP A 59 11.52 23.32 -0.27
CA ASP A 59 10.98 24.52 -0.93
C ASP A 59 9.65 24.23 -1.62
N ALA A 60 9.56 23.09 -2.29
CA ALA A 60 8.32 22.62 -2.92
C ALA A 60 7.26 22.29 -1.86
N PHE A 61 7.62 21.61 -0.76
CA PHE A 61 6.72 21.33 0.36
C PHE A 61 6.09 22.63 0.91
N HIS A 62 6.91 23.61 1.24
CA HIS A 62 6.40 24.89 1.74
C HIS A 62 5.61 25.67 0.69
N ALA A 63 5.95 25.55 -0.59
CA ALA A 63 5.17 26.16 -1.66
C ALA A 63 3.79 25.50 -1.81
N ILE A 64 3.69 24.18 -1.65
CA ILE A 64 2.41 23.47 -1.62
C ILE A 64 1.57 23.96 -0.43
N GLU A 65 2.13 24.01 0.78
CA GLU A 65 1.42 24.52 1.96
C GLU A 65 0.86 25.94 1.74
N ARG A 66 1.71 26.86 1.23
CA ARG A 66 1.26 28.24 0.95
C ARG A 66 0.15 28.27 -0.11
N SER A 67 0.25 27.46 -1.15
CA SER A 67 -0.76 27.38 -2.20
C SER A 67 -2.10 26.88 -1.65
N LEU A 68 -2.09 25.82 -0.84
CA LEU A 68 -3.30 25.26 -0.25
C LEU A 68 -4.03 26.23 0.67
N LYS A 69 -3.29 27.05 1.44
CA LYS A 69 -3.87 28.05 2.35
C LYS A 69 -4.62 29.17 1.62
N THR A 70 -4.31 29.41 0.36
CA THR A 70 -4.93 30.46 -0.46
C THR A 70 -5.78 29.95 -1.61
N LEU A 71 -5.80 28.64 -1.84
CA LEU A 71 -6.55 27.97 -2.90
C LEU A 71 -8.05 28.16 -2.71
N LYS A 72 -8.73 28.68 -3.72
CA LYS A 72 -10.19 28.90 -3.69
C LYS A 72 -10.95 27.65 -4.10
N ASP A 73 -12.26 27.66 -3.83
CA ASP A 73 -13.14 26.51 -4.12
C ASP A 73 -13.37 26.26 -5.63
N ASP A 74 -13.06 27.22 -6.48
CA ASP A 74 -13.13 27.09 -7.94
C ASP A 74 -11.76 27.00 -8.63
N GLU A 75 -10.71 26.73 -7.86
CA GLU A 75 -9.33 26.63 -8.35
C GLU A 75 -8.78 25.20 -8.18
N THR A 76 -7.86 24.82 -9.07
CA THR A 76 -7.14 23.54 -9.04
C THR A 76 -5.64 23.77 -9.07
N LEU A 77 -4.94 23.21 -8.08
CA LEU A 77 -3.48 23.22 -7.98
C LEU A 77 -2.90 22.02 -8.74
N LEU A 78 -1.89 22.26 -9.58
CA LEU A 78 -1.18 21.21 -10.32
C LEU A 78 0.16 20.91 -9.67
N ILE A 79 0.42 19.61 -9.44
CA ILE A 79 1.64 19.08 -8.82
C ILE A 79 2.34 18.15 -9.82
N GLN A 80 3.57 18.50 -10.21
CA GLN A 80 4.41 17.67 -11.07
C GLN A 80 5.58 17.12 -10.25
N SER A 81 5.59 15.79 -10.02
CA SER A 81 6.61 15.10 -9.22
C SER A 81 6.97 15.89 -7.95
N GLY A 82 5.94 16.13 -7.11
CA GLY A 82 6.06 16.79 -5.82
C GLY A 82 6.37 18.28 -5.84
N LYS A 83 6.29 18.96 -7.01
CA LYS A 83 6.48 20.40 -7.15
C LYS A 83 5.18 21.07 -7.60
N PRO A 84 4.69 22.12 -6.93
CA PRO A 84 3.57 22.91 -7.42
C PRO A 84 4.02 23.71 -8.65
N VAL A 85 3.33 23.52 -9.77
CA VAL A 85 3.74 24.08 -11.07
C VAL A 85 2.73 25.04 -11.67
N GLY A 86 1.49 25.03 -11.19
CA GLY A 86 0.47 25.93 -11.69
C GLY A 86 -0.81 25.87 -10.86
N LEU A 87 -1.60 26.92 -10.97
CA LEU A 87 -2.90 27.06 -10.38
C LEU A 87 -3.83 27.62 -11.45
N PHE A 88 -4.96 26.93 -11.67
CA PHE A 88 -5.94 27.35 -12.66
C PHE A 88 -7.33 27.45 -12.06
N ARG A 89 -8.10 28.41 -12.52
CA ARG A 89 -9.52 28.46 -12.26
C ARG A 89 -10.21 27.34 -13.03
N THR A 90 -10.97 26.54 -12.30
CA THR A 90 -11.79 25.44 -12.82
C THR A 90 -13.25 25.66 -12.43
N HIS A 91 -13.78 24.87 -11.53
CA HIS A 91 -15.12 25.05 -10.96
C HIS A 91 -15.24 24.33 -9.60
N SER A 92 -16.24 24.64 -8.82
CA SER A 92 -16.40 24.12 -7.44
C SER A 92 -16.54 22.59 -7.32
N ARG A 93 -16.87 21.91 -8.40
CA ARG A 93 -16.98 20.44 -8.43
C ARG A 93 -15.71 19.75 -8.95
N ALA A 94 -14.73 20.51 -9.44
CA ALA A 94 -13.45 19.96 -9.90
C ALA A 94 -12.58 19.53 -8.71
N PRO A 95 -11.61 18.64 -8.91
CA PRO A 95 -10.56 18.37 -7.92
C PRO A 95 -9.81 19.64 -7.50
N ARG A 96 -9.52 19.76 -6.21
CA ARG A 96 -8.68 20.87 -5.69
C ARG A 96 -7.22 20.67 -6.06
N VAL A 97 -6.76 19.41 -6.21
CA VAL A 97 -5.38 19.10 -6.57
C VAL A 97 -5.34 17.97 -7.61
N LEU A 98 -4.49 18.15 -8.61
CA LEU A 98 -4.13 17.11 -9.57
C LEU A 98 -2.63 16.88 -9.52
N LEU A 99 -2.23 15.61 -9.36
CA LEU A 99 -0.84 15.20 -9.22
C LEU A 99 -0.43 14.24 -10.34
N ALA A 100 0.77 14.43 -10.87
CA ALA A 100 1.44 13.45 -11.71
C ALA A 100 2.84 13.21 -11.16
N ASN A 101 3.17 11.96 -10.82
CA ASN A 101 4.42 11.61 -10.15
C ASN A 101 5.19 10.56 -10.94
N SER A 102 6.48 10.82 -11.15
CA SER A 102 7.47 9.87 -11.70
C SER A 102 7.14 9.35 -13.10
N VAL A 103 6.17 9.92 -13.81
CA VAL A 103 5.74 9.42 -15.12
C VAL A 103 6.80 9.74 -16.17
N LEU A 104 7.37 8.70 -16.76
CA LEU A 104 8.33 8.78 -17.86
C LEU A 104 7.73 8.20 -19.14
N VAL A 105 8.20 8.70 -20.29
CA VAL A 105 7.88 8.09 -21.57
C VAL A 105 8.45 6.66 -21.59
N PRO A 106 7.72 5.63 -22.06
CA PRO A 106 8.06 4.23 -21.81
C PRO A 106 9.50 3.82 -22.13
N LYS A 107 10.07 4.32 -23.24
CA LYS A 107 11.46 4.00 -23.63
C LYS A 107 12.52 4.52 -22.65
N TRP A 108 12.20 5.55 -21.87
CA TRP A 108 13.07 6.16 -20.86
C TRP A 108 12.63 5.83 -19.43
N ALA A 109 11.74 4.87 -19.27
CA ALA A 109 11.17 4.46 -18.00
C ALA A 109 12.06 3.41 -17.32
N ASP A 110 13.27 3.79 -16.94
CA ASP A 110 14.24 2.99 -16.20
C ASP A 110 14.84 3.76 -15.03
N TRP A 111 15.54 3.06 -14.13
CA TRP A 111 16.13 3.65 -12.95
C TRP A 111 17.29 4.61 -13.26
N GLU A 112 18.10 4.33 -14.28
CA GLU A 112 19.24 5.17 -14.66
C GLU A 112 18.74 6.56 -15.08
N HIS A 113 17.77 6.58 -15.99
CA HIS A 113 17.14 7.81 -16.47
C HIS A 113 16.43 8.58 -15.35
N PHE A 114 15.69 7.85 -14.51
CA PHE A 114 15.00 8.44 -13.37
C PHE A 114 15.98 9.13 -12.41
N HIS A 115 17.06 8.46 -12.01
CA HIS A 115 18.06 9.02 -11.09
C HIS A 115 18.79 10.22 -11.68
N ASP A 116 19.05 10.24 -12.97
CA ASP A 116 19.61 11.40 -13.66
C ASP A 116 18.70 12.63 -13.58
N LEU A 117 17.39 12.43 -13.77
CA LEU A 117 16.41 13.49 -13.66
C LEU A 117 16.20 13.94 -12.21
N GLU A 118 16.22 13.01 -11.27
CA GLU A 118 16.15 13.31 -9.83
C GLU A 118 17.33 14.16 -9.37
N LYS A 119 18.58 13.79 -9.76
CA LYS A 119 19.80 14.59 -9.48
C LYS A 119 19.72 16.01 -10.05
N LYS A 120 19.06 16.19 -11.19
CA LYS A 120 18.81 17.50 -11.81
C LYS A 120 17.67 18.27 -11.15
N GLY A 121 17.00 17.70 -10.12
CA GLY A 121 15.85 18.31 -9.44
C GLY A 121 14.57 18.38 -10.28
N LEU A 122 14.43 17.53 -11.31
CA LEU A 122 13.31 17.52 -12.24
C LEU A 122 12.21 16.53 -11.86
N MET A 123 12.56 15.52 -11.05
CA MET A 123 11.66 14.45 -10.61
C MET A 123 11.82 14.15 -9.13
N MET A 124 10.85 13.45 -8.59
CA MET A 124 10.94 12.70 -7.34
C MET A 124 10.22 11.35 -7.50
N TYR A 125 10.56 10.36 -6.70
CA TYR A 125 9.80 9.12 -6.64
C TYR A 125 8.57 9.30 -5.75
N GLY A 126 7.47 9.69 -6.35
CA GLY A 126 6.18 9.85 -5.67
C GLY A 126 5.45 8.53 -5.55
N GLN A 127 6.00 7.60 -4.77
CA GLN A 127 5.48 6.23 -4.65
C GLN A 127 4.06 6.21 -4.10
N MET A 128 3.10 5.77 -4.92
CA MET A 128 1.72 5.47 -4.54
C MET A 128 1.12 6.46 -3.52
N THR A 129 0.66 5.98 -2.38
CA THR A 129 0.03 6.76 -1.31
C THR A 129 0.95 7.77 -0.62
N ALA A 130 2.28 7.61 -0.73
CA ALA A 130 3.24 8.63 -0.30
C ALA A 130 3.15 9.88 -1.16
N GLY A 131 3.16 9.72 -2.48
CA GLY A 131 3.10 10.83 -3.43
C GLY A 131 1.72 11.44 -3.63
N SER A 132 0.66 10.74 -3.23
CA SER A 132 -0.74 11.22 -3.29
C SER A 132 -1.34 11.60 -1.94
N TRP A 133 -0.53 11.56 -0.89
CA TRP A 133 -0.90 12.02 0.44
C TRP A 133 -2.12 11.32 1.06
N ILE A 134 -2.19 10.00 0.91
CA ILE A 134 -3.22 9.13 1.50
C ILE A 134 -2.63 7.94 2.25
N TYR A 135 -1.33 7.97 2.55
CA TYR A 135 -0.69 6.97 3.37
C TYR A 135 -1.11 7.13 4.84
N ILE A 136 -1.49 6.05 5.48
CA ILE A 136 -2.01 6.00 6.85
C ILE A 136 -1.18 5.09 7.77
N GLY A 137 0.10 4.94 7.47
CA GLY A 137 0.98 4.02 8.18
C GLY A 137 0.82 2.57 7.72
N SER A 138 1.45 1.65 8.44
CA SER A 138 1.46 0.21 8.11
C SER A 138 0.09 -0.44 8.09
N GLN A 139 -0.91 0.11 8.79
CA GLN A 139 -2.28 -0.40 8.72
C GLN A 139 -2.88 -0.31 7.31
N GLY A 140 -2.39 0.59 6.46
CA GLY A 140 -2.90 0.78 5.10
C GLY A 140 -2.79 -0.44 4.20
N ILE A 141 -1.90 -1.38 4.52
CA ILE A 141 -1.76 -2.67 3.82
C ILE A 141 -2.24 -3.85 4.68
N LEU A 142 -2.50 -3.63 5.98
CA LEU A 142 -2.69 -4.71 6.94
C LEU A 142 -3.87 -5.61 6.57
N GLN A 143 -5.03 -5.04 6.19
CA GLN A 143 -6.18 -5.88 5.84
C GLN A 143 -5.94 -6.66 4.55
N GLY A 144 -5.36 -6.05 3.51
CA GLY A 144 -5.05 -6.78 2.28
C GLY A 144 -4.11 -7.96 2.54
N THR A 145 -3.15 -7.79 3.42
CA THR A 145 -2.25 -8.86 3.86
C THR A 145 -3.00 -9.91 4.69
N TYR A 146 -3.87 -9.47 5.60
CA TYR A 146 -4.73 -10.36 6.37
C TYR A 146 -5.64 -11.19 5.48
N GLU A 147 -6.34 -10.58 4.50
CA GLU A 147 -7.20 -11.29 3.55
C GLU A 147 -6.41 -12.28 2.68
N THR A 148 -5.19 -11.91 2.28
CA THR A 148 -4.30 -12.82 1.55
C THR A 148 -3.99 -14.07 2.35
N PHE A 149 -3.61 -13.94 3.62
CA PHE A 149 -3.34 -15.09 4.49
C PHE A 149 -4.61 -15.85 4.89
N ALA A 150 -5.75 -15.17 5.04
CA ALA A 150 -7.03 -15.82 5.29
C ALA A 150 -7.47 -16.70 4.11
N GLU A 151 -7.35 -16.20 2.88
CA GLU A 151 -7.67 -16.97 1.69
C GLU A 151 -6.66 -18.12 1.46
N LEU A 152 -5.38 -17.87 1.70
CA LEU A 152 -4.35 -18.91 1.69
C LEU A 152 -4.67 -20.02 2.71
N ALA A 153 -5.05 -19.63 3.94
CA ALA A 153 -5.46 -20.60 4.97
C ALA A 153 -6.68 -21.41 4.54
N ARG A 154 -7.67 -20.77 3.90
CA ARG A 154 -8.86 -21.43 3.38
C ARG A 154 -8.52 -22.46 2.30
N GLN A 155 -7.62 -22.12 1.37
CA GLN A 155 -7.24 -23.00 0.26
C GLN A 155 -6.36 -24.18 0.68
N HIS A 156 -5.45 -23.97 1.63
CA HIS A 156 -4.36 -24.91 1.91
C HIS A 156 -4.39 -25.52 3.33
N PHE A 157 -5.02 -24.85 4.31
CA PHE A 157 -4.90 -25.20 5.74
C PHE A 157 -6.26 -25.28 6.47
N GLY A 158 -7.35 -25.51 5.75
CA GLY A 158 -8.67 -25.71 6.37
C GLY A 158 -9.27 -24.45 7.05
N GLY A 159 -8.80 -23.26 6.69
CA GLY A 159 -9.36 -21.97 7.13
C GLY A 159 -8.66 -21.31 8.32
N SER A 160 -7.56 -21.88 8.84
CA SER A 160 -6.73 -21.26 9.89
C SER A 160 -5.25 -21.60 9.68
N LEU A 161 -4.36 -20.70 10.06
CA LEU A 161 -2.91 -20.92 10.06
C LEU A 161 -2.40 -21.50 11.38
N LYS A 162 -3.30 -21.97 12.24
CA LYS A 162 -2.93 -22.57 13.54
C LYS A 162 -1.95 -23.73 13.37
N GLY A 163 -0.82 -23.66 14.05
CA GLY A 163 0.23 -24.69 13.98
C GLY A 163 1.12 -24.63 12.75
N THR A 164 0.93 -23.65 11.85
CA THR A 164 1.83 -23.44 10.70
C THR A 164 2.96 -22.47 11.03
N LEU A 165 4.06 -22.58 10.29
CA LEU A 165 5.19 -21.64 10.33
C LEU A 165 5.31 -20.92 8.98
N THR A 166 5.18 -19.60 9.02
CA THR A 166 5.44 -18.71 7.89
C THR A 166 6.84 -18.12 7.98
N LEU A 167 7.56 -18.09 6.87
CA LEU A 167 8.83 -17.38 6.71
C LEU A 167 8.62 -16.22 5.72
N THR A 168 8.96 -15.02 6.14
CA THR A 168 8.92 -13.82 5.29
C THR A 168 10.12 -12.92 5.57
N ALA A 169 10.29 -11.86 4.77
CA ALA A 169 11.33 -10.87 4.99
C ALA A 169 10.84 -9.46 4.67
N GLY A 170 11.48 -8.47 5.32
CA GLY A 170 11.17 -7.06 5.19
C GLY A 170 10.14 -6.56 6.21
N LEU A 171 10.57 -5.65 7.09
CA LEU A 171 9.74 -5.02 8.13
C LEU A 171 9.65 -3.48 7.98
N GLY A 172 9.85 -2.99 6.76
CA GLY A 172 9.59 -1.60 6.39
C GLY A 172 8.12 -1.21 6.47
N GLY A 173 7.75 -0.05 5.94
CA GLY A 173 6.38 0.49 6.02
C GLY A 173 5.30 -0.49 5.57
N MET A 174 5.53 -1.20 4.47
CA MET A 174 4.59 -2.18 3.89
C MET A 174 4.80 -3.58 4.48
N GLY A 175 6.01 -4.11 4.45
CA GLY A 175 6.33 -5.46 4.96
C GLY A 175 6.06 -5.64 6.45
N GLY A 176 6.11 -4.55 7.21
CA GLY A 176 5.79 -4.54 8.63
C GLY A 176 4.38 -5.00 9.00
N ALA A 177 3.46 -5.06 8.03
CA ALA A 177 2.11 -5.61 8.25
C ALA A 177 2.06 -7.15 8.28
N GLN A 178 3.06 -7.82 7.72
CA GLN A 178 3.05 -9.28 7.57
C GLN A 178 2.99 -10.04 8.90
N PRO A 179 3.82 -9.72 9.93
CA PRO A 179 3.79 -10.46 11.19
C PRO A 179 2.41 -10.43 11.85
N LEU A 180 1.81 -9.24 11.96
CA LEU A 180 0.48 -9.10 12.56
C LEU A 180 -0.60 -9.81 11.74
N SER A 181 -0.54 -9.75 10.40
CA SER A 181 -1.50 -10.44 9.53
C SER A 181 -1.48 -11.96 9.71
N VAL A 182 -0.31 -12.55 9.86
CA VAL A 182 -0.17 -13.99 10.12
C VAL A 182 -0.71 -14.36 11.49
N THR A 183 -0.38 -13.59 12.55
CA THR A 183 -0.87 -13.87 13.90
C THR A 183 -2.38 -13.63 14.04
N MET A 184 -2.96 -12.68 13.30
CA MET A 184 -4.41 -12.49 13.22
C MET A 184 -5.14 -13.65 12.51
N ASN A 185 -4.41 -14.49 11.79
CA ASN A 185 -4.89 -15.75 11.18
C ASN A 185 -4.43 -16.98 11.99
N ASP A 186 -4.06 -16.81 13.26
CA ASP A 186 -3.65 -17.83 14.23
C ASP A 186 -2.29 -18.51 13.92
N GLY A 187 -1.49 -17.98 12.99
CA GLY A 187 -0.21 -18.54 12.55
C GLY A 187 1.00 -18.10 13.37
N VAL A 188 2.11 -18.81 13.17
CA VAL A 188 3.44 -18.43 13.66
C VAL A 188 4.26 -17.89 12.49
N VAL A 189 5.02 -16.81 12.68
CA VAL A 189 5.84 -16.21 11.64
C VAL A 189 7.23 -15.82 12.13
N ILE A 190 8.24 -16.12 11.32
CA ILE A 190 9.58 -15.54 11.40
C ILE A 190 9.70 -14.54 10.26
N ALA A 191 9.89 -13.26 10.61
CA ALA A 191 10.09 -12.17 9.68
C ALA A 191 11.55 -11.68 9.77
N VAL A 192 12.30 -11.89 8.69
CA VAL A 192 13.72 -11.53 8.62
C VAL A 192 13.86 -10.05 8.23
N GLU A 193 14.66 -9.30 8.97
CA GLU A 193 14.96 -7.89 8.68
C GLU A 193 16.43 -7.59 8.97
N ALA A 194 17.08 -6.89 8.06
CA ALA A 194 18.49 -6.53 8.18
C ALA A 194 18.73 -5.31 9.09
N ASP A 195 17.70 -4.48 9.29
CA ASP A 195 17.74 -3.26 10.10
C ASP A 195 16.99 -3.46 11.42
N GLU A 196 17.73 -3.53 12.52
CA GLU A 196 17.16 -3.73 13.86
C GLU A 196 16.13 -2.65 14.23
N THR A 197 16.35 -1.41 13.79
CA THR A 197 15.44 -0.29 14.10
C THR A 197 14.04 -0.48 13.51
N ARG A 198 13.95 -1.17 12.38
CA ARG A 198 12.66 -1.54 11.77
C ARG A 198 11.95 -2.61 12.60
N ILE A 199 12.68 -3.60 13.12
CA ILE A 199 12.10 -4.60 14.03
C ILE A 199 11.56 -3.91 15.29
N ASP A 200 12.35 -3.03 15.90
CA ASP A 200 11.97 -2.29 17.11
C ASP A 200 10.69 -1.47 16.88
N LYS A 201 10.61 -0.74 15.76
CA LYS A 201 9.39 -0.01 15.39
C LYS A 201 8.15 -0.91 15.28
N ARG A 202 8.29 -2.15 14.80
CA ARG A 202 7.15 -3.11 14.73
C ARG A 202 6.75 -3.63 16.10
N ILE A 203 7.69 -3.81 17.02
CA ILE A 203 7.40 -4.17 18.42
C ILE A 203 6.69 -3.01 19.15
N GLU A 204 7.22 -1.81 19.04
CA GLU A 204 6.63 -0.60 19.63
C GLU A 204 5.19 -0.34 19.16
N THR A 205 4.90 -0.67 17.91
CA THR A 205 3.57 -0.48 17.29
C THR A 205 2.68 -1.72 17.39
N ASN A 206 3.08 -2.78 18.08
CA ASN A 206 2.37 -4.06 18.25
C ASN A 206 2.14 -4.84 16.96
N TYR A 207 3.00 -4.67 15.95
CA TYR A 207 2.96 -5.45 14.71
C TYR A 207 3.83 -6.70 14.77
N CYS A 208 4.78 -6.77 15.72
CA CYS A 208 5.64 -7.92 15.98
C CYS A 208 5.76 -8.15 17.49
N ASP A 209 5.74 -9.42 17.93
CA ASP A 209 5.72 -9.76 19.35
C ASP A 209 7.12 -9.82 19.98
N ARG A 210 8.11 -10.35 19.25
CA ARG A 210 9.47 -10.59 19.78
C ARG A 210 10.54 -10.31 18.73
N LYS A 211 11.77 -10.04 19.20
CA LYS A 211 12.95 -9.99 18.34
C LYS A 211 14.09 -10.86 18.86
N THR A 212 14.93 -11.32 17.95
CA THR A 212 16.20 -11.98 18.23
C THR A 212 17.16 -11.87 17.05
N ALA A 213 18.45 -11.97 17.30
CA ALA A 213 19.49 -12.15 16.27
C ALA A 213 19.91 -13.64 16.11
N SER A 214 19.36 -14.54 16.94
CA SER A 214 19.70 -15.97 16.95
C SER A 214 18.67 -16.80 16.21
N ILE A 215 19.06 -17.46 15.14
CA ILE A 215 18.22 -18.43 14.41
C ILE A 215 17.75 -19.55 15.33
N ASP A 216 18.64 -20.07 16.20
CA ASP A 216 18.30 -21.14 17.13
C ASP A 216 17.21 -20.72 18.15
N GLU A 217 17.29 -19.48 18.61
CA GLU A 217 16.28 -18.92 19.50
C GLU A 217 14.96 -18.69 18.79
N ALA A 218 14.97 -18.12 17.58
CA ALA A 218 13.78 -17.94 16.76
C ALA A 218 13.07 -19.29 16.49
N LEU A 219 13.82 -20.31 16.11
CA LEU A 219 13.27 -21.65 15.86
C LEU A 219 12.70 -22.28 17.13
N ARG A 220 13.38 -22.15 18.27
CA ARG A 220 12.87 -22.67 19.56
C ARG A 220 11.56 -22.00 19.94
N TRP A 221 11.44 -20.68 19.81
CA TRP A 221 10.19 -19.95 20.10
C TRP A 221 9.07 -20.33 19.12
N ALA A 222 9.39 -20.39 17.83
CA ALA A 222 8.43 -20.74 16.80
C ALA A 222 7.88 -22.16 17.02
N GLU A 223 8.73 -23.15 17.30
CA GLU A 223 8.29 -24.52 17.52
C GLU A 223 7.45 -24.67 18.80
N ALA A 224 7.83 -23.99 19.89
CA ALA A 224 7.03 -23.98 21.11
C ALA A 224 5.63 -23.40 20.87
N ALA A 225 5.53 -22.28 20.13
CA ALA A 225 4.24 -21.65 19.79
C ALA A 225 3.39 -22.56 18.88
N ARG A 226 3.99 -23.19 17.86
CA ARG A 226 3.30 -24.17 16.98
C ARG A 226 2.71 -25.34 17.77
N GLN A 227 3.48 -25.94 18.67
CA GLN A 227 3.04 -27.06 19.51
C GLN A 227 1.92 -26.66 20.47
N ALA A 228 1.97 -25.44 21.02
CA ALA A 228 0.92 -24.87 21.86
C ALA A 228 -0.33 -24.48 21.04
N GLY A 229 -0.19 -24.32 19.71
CA GLY A 229 -1.23 -23.77 18.84
C GLY A 229 -1.53 -22.30 19.13
N GLU A 230 -0.52 -21.55 19.57
CA GLU A 230 -0.58 -20.12 19.89
C GLU A 230 0.05 -19.30 18.75
N PRO A 231 -0.58 -18.19 18.32
CA PRO A 231 0.04 -17.31 17.34
C PRO A 231 1.25 -16.59 17.93
N LEU A 232 2.31 -16.43 17.13
CA LEU A 232 3.52 -15.72 17.54
C LEU A 232 4.23 -15.11 16.33
N SER A 233 4.65 -13.86 16.43
CA SER A 233 5.49 -13.20 15.45
C SER A 233 6.87 -12.90 16.00
N ILE A 234 7.90 -13.24 15.21
CA ILE A 234 9.32 -13.14 15.59
C ILE A 234 10.05 -12.33 14.52
N GLY A 235 10.55 -11.15 14.87
CA GLY A 235 11.50 -10.39 14.08
C GLY A 235 12.90 -10.99 14.25
N LEU A 236 13.47 -11.54 13.17
CA LEU A 236 14.81 -12.11 13.17
C LEU A 236 15.77 -11.16 12.47
N LEU A 237 16.71 -10.61 13.23
CA LEU A 237 17.78 -9.76 12.68
C LEU A 237 18.71 -10.58 11.78
N GLY A 238 18.77 -10.24 10.49
CA GLY A 238 19.62 -10.93 9.54
C GLY A 238 19.32 -10.57 8.09
N ASN A 239 20.17 -11.06 7.19
CA ASN A 239 19.94 -10.92 5.75
C ASN A 239 19.05 -12.05 5.24
N ALA A 240 17.99 -11.72 4.50
CA ALA A 240 17.01 -12.70 4.04
C ALA A 240 17.61 -13.80 3.15
N ALA A 241 18.50 -13.44 2.22
CA ALA A 241 19.14 -14.43 1.34
C ALA A 241 20.01 -15.42 2.11
N GLU A 242 20.64 -14.98 3.20
CA GLU A 242 21.48 -15.84 4.06
C GLU A 242 20.63 -16.70 4.99
N VAL A 243 19.66 -16.08 5.67
CA VAL A 243 18.79 -16.77 6.64
C VAL A 243 17.95 -17.85 5.95
N HIS A 244 17.35 -17.55 4.79
CA HIS A 244 16.56 -18.54 4.05
C HIS A 244 17.42 -19.74 3.63
N GLN A 245 18.64 -19.49 3.15
CA GLN A 245 19.57 -20.57 2.78
C GLN A 245 20.01 -21.40 4.00
N GLU A 246 20.27 -20.75 5.13
CA GLU A 246 20.65 -21.44 6.37
C GLU A 246 19.51 -22.33 6.89
N LEU A 247 18.26 -21.84 6.89
CA LEU A 247 17.09 -22.65 7.27
C LEU A 247 16.90 -23.87 6.36
N LEU A 248 17.16 -23.70 5.04
CA LEU A 248 17.17 -24.83 4.09
C LEU A 248 18.25 -25.87 4.42
N ASN A 249 19.47 -25.42 4.69
CA ASN A 249 20.62 -26.29 5.03
C ASN A 249 20.37 -27.08 6.31
N ARG A 250 19.70 -26.48 7.29
CA ARG A 250 19.28 -27.13 8.55
C ARG A 250 18.10 -28.06 8.38
N GLY A 251 17.48 -28.09 7.21
CA GLY A 251 16.30 -28.94 6.96
C GLY A 251 15.05 -28.49 7.72
N VAL A 252 14.94 -27.23 8.09
CA VAL A 252 13.78 -26.68 8.83
C VAL A 252 12.53 -26.81 7.96
N HIS A 253 11.47 -27.32 8.55
CA HIS A 253 10.16 -27.39 7.91
C HIS A 253 9.46 -26.03 8.00
N ILE A 254 9.17 -25.44 6.85
CA ILE A 254 8.41 -24.20 6.69
C ILE A 254 7.16 -24.50 5.88
N ASP A 255 6.00 -24.06 6.36
CA ASP A 255 4.71 -24.31 5.69
C ASP A 255 4.41 -23.26 4.62
N ILE A 256 4.78 -21.99 4.86
CA ILE A 256 4.48 -20.85 3.99
C ILE A 256 5.72 -19.98 3.83
N VAL A 257 6.05 -19.58 2.60
CA VAL A 257 7.17 -18.66 2.33
C VAL A 257 6.69 -17.52 1.43
N THR A 258 6.99 -16.30 1.82
CA THR A 258 6.78 -15.10 1.01
C THR A 258 7.88 -14.07 1.26
N ASP A 259 7.81 -12.91 0.57
CA ASP A 259 8.79 -11.82 0.74
C ASP A 259 8.13 -10.45 0.51
N GLN A 260 8.50 -9.48 1.32
CA GLN A 260 8.13 -8.08 1.14
C GLN A 260 9.29 -7.13 1.46
N THR A 261 10.52 -7.54 1.16
CA THR A 261 11.67 -6.63 1.16
C THR A 261 11.48 -5.52 0.12
N SER A 262 12.20 -4.41 0.24
CA SER A 262 12.17 -3.32 -0.74
C SER A 262 12.98 -3.64 -2.01
N ALA A 263 12.78 -4.82 -2.59
CA ALA A 263 13.53 -5.33 -3.75
C ALA A 263 13.27 -4.55 -5.04
N HIS A 264 12.23 -3.72 -5.08
CA HIS A 264 11.91 -2.86 -6.22
C HIS A 264 12.97 -1.80 -6.53
N ASP A 265 13.82 -1.46 -5.57
CA ASP A 265 14.99 -0.60 -5.74
C ASP A 265 16.25 -1.33 -5.29
N PRO A 266 17.07 -1.83 -6.22
CA PRO A 266 18.27 -2.60 -5.90
C PRO A 266 19.40 -1.74 -5.30
N LEU A 267 19.35 -0.40 -5.42
CA LEU A 267 20.34 0.50 -4.86
C LEU A 267 20.04 0.87 -3.41
N ILE A 268 18.79 1.21 -3.10
CA ILE A 268 18.41 1.75 -1.78
C ILE A 268 17.68 0.71 -0.93
N GLY A 269 16.89 -0.15 -1.57
CA GLY A 269 15.88 -0.97 -0.89
C GLY A 269 16.35 -2.33 -0.40
N TYR A 270 17.34 -2.96 -1.04
CA TYR A 270 17.77 -4.32 -0.70
C TYR A 270 19.23 -4.35 -0.25
N ILE A 271 19.50 -5.00 0.88
CA ILE A 271 20.85 -5.13 1.43
C ILE A 271 21.54 -6.38 0.85
N PRO A 272 22.71 -6.25 0.20
CA PRO A 272 23.46 -7.39 -0.31
C PRO A 272 23.87 -8.37 0.80
N ALA A 273 23.82 -9.66 0.53
CA ALA A 273 24.31 -10.69 1.43
C ALA A 273 25.82 -10.54 1.67
N GLY A 274 26.27 -10.85 2.89
CA GLY A 274 27.67 -10.75 3.29
C GLY A 274 28.12 -9.36 3.73
N TYR A 275 27.22 -8.40 3.84
CA TYR A 275 27.53 -7.03 4.27
C TYR A 275 26.69 -6.62 5.48
N SER A 276 27.34 -5.99 6.46
CA SER A 276 26.63 -5.25 7.51
C SER A 276 25.96 -3.99 6.93
N LEU A 277 25.03 -3.38 7.67
CA LEU A 277 24.39 -2.12 7.23
C LEU A 277 25.42 -1.01 6.95
N GLU A 278 26.42 -0.87 7.81
CA GLU A 278 27.48 0.15 7.65
C GLU A 278 28.34 -0.11 6.41
N GLU A 279 28.71 -1.36 6.18
CA GLU A 279 29.47 -1.75 4.98
C GLU A 279 28.66 -1.57 3.71
N ALA A 280 27.38 -1.95 3.76
CA ALA A 280 26.42 -1.75 2.66
C ALA A 280 26.25 -0.26 2.34
N ASP A 281 26.09 0.60 3.34
CA ASP A 281 25.98 2.05 3.16
C ASP A 281 27.26 2.68 2.60
N ARG A 282 28.43 2.22 3.04
CA ARG A 282 29.72 2.65 2.47
C ARG A 282 29.82 2.23 1.02
N LEU A 283 29.55 0.95 0.72
CA LEU A 283 29.61 0.41 -0.65
C LEU A 283 28.65 1.14 -1.59
N ARG A 284 27.46 1.45 -1.12
CA ARG A 284 26.43 2.19 -1.88
C ARG A 284 26.93 3.58 -2.29
N ARG A 285 27.62 4.28 -1.39
CA ARG A 285 28.16 5.62 -1.67
C ARG A 285 29.39 5.58 -2.57
N GLU A 286 30.28 4.61 -2.34
CA GLU A 286 31.58 4.56 -3.01
C GLU A 286 31.52 3.83 -4.36
N GLN A 287 30.68 2.79 -4.48
CA GLN A 287 30.61 1.89 -5.63
C GLN A 287 29.16 1.48 -5.93
N PRO A 288 28.27 2.43 -6.32
CA PRO A 288 26.84 2.16 -6.51
C PRO A 288 26.55 1.06 -7.54
N GLU A 289 27.28 0.99 -8.63
CA GLU A 289 27.12 -0.07 -9.65
C GLU A 289 27.44 -1.46 -9.10
N LEU A 290 28.51 -1.56 -8.30
CA LEU A 290 28.86 -2.82 -7.63
C LEU A 290 27.78 -3.21 -6.61
N TYR A 291 27.28 -2.22 -5.85
CA TYR A 291 26.19 -2.44 -4.90
C TYR A 291 24.95 -3.04 -5.58
N VAL A 292 24.48 -2.41 -6.65
CA VAL A 292 23.30 -2.88 -7.43
C VAL A 292 23.50 -4.31 -7.93
N ARG A 293 24.67 -4.62 -8.46
CA ARG A 293 24.99 -5.97 -8.92
C ARG A 293 24.94 -7.00 -7.79
N LEU A 294 25.52 -6.69 -6.64
CA LEU A 294 25.52 -7.59 -5.47
C LEU A 294 24.12 -7.74 -4.86
N SER A 295 23.32 -6.67 -4.83
CA SER A 295 21.91 -6.72 -4.41
C SER A 295 21.11 -7.67 -5.30
N LYS A 296 21.20 -7.54 -6.62
CA LYS A 296 20.50 -8.41 -7.57
C LYS A 296 20.95 -9.87 -7.45
N GLN A 297 22.23 -10.13 -7.27
CA GLN A 297 22.74 -11.49 -7.00
C GLN A 297 22.19 -12.07 -5.70
N SER A 298 22.03 -11.24 -4.66
CA SER A 298 21.43 -11.65 -3.39
C SER A 298 19.92 -11.91 -3.52
N MET A 299 19.21 -11.08 -4.27
CA MET A 299 17.81 -11.32 -4.61
C MET A 299 17.62 -12.65 -5.36
N LYS A 300 18.50 -12.97 -6.31
CA LYS A 300 18.51 -14.28 -6.99
C LYS A 300 18.63 -15.43 -5.99
N LYS A 301 19.62 -15.39 -5.08
CA LYS A 301 19.79 -16.41 -4.03
C LYS A 301 18.56 -16.53 -3.15
N HIS A 302 17.92 -15.41 -2.81
CA HIS A 302 16.69 -15.39 -2.02
C HIS A 302 15.57 -16.13 -2.76
N VAL A 303 15.32 -15.84 -4.04
CA VAL A 303 14.31 -16.51 -4.87
C VAL A 303 14.64 -17.98 -5.08
N GLU A 304 15.92 -18.36 -5.27
CA GLU A 304 16.36 -19.76 -5.33
C GLU A 304 15.99 -20.51 -4.05
N ALA A 305 16.17 -19.87 -2.88
CA ALA A 305 15.77 -20.45 -1.60
C ALA A 305 14.23 -20.60 -1.49
N MET A 306 13.45 -19.60 -1.92
CA MET A 306 11.98 -19.70 -1.96
C MET A 306 11.53 -20.88 -2.85
N LEU A 307 12.12 -21.03 -4.04
CA LEU A 307 11.86 -22.17 -4.94
C LEU A 307 12.24 -23.52 -4.31
N ALA A 308 13.32 -23.56 -3.55
CA ALA A 308 13.73 -24.77 -2.85
C ALA A 308 12.75 -25.15 -1.72
N PHE A 309 12.21 -24.19 -0.99
CA PHE A 309 11.11 -24.43 -0.03
C PHE A 309 9.86 -24.92 -0.73
N LYS A 310 9.48 -24.35 -1.89
CA LYS A 310 8.37 -24.85 -2.70
C LYS A 310 8.56 -26.33 -3.07
N LYS A 311 9.75 -26.71 -3.53
CA LYS A 311 10.08 -28.11 -3.86
C LYS A 311 10.00 -29.04 -2.64
N LYS A 312 10.14 -28.51 -1.42
CA LYS A 312 9.95 -29.25 -0.14
C LYS A 312 8.50 -29.25 0.34
N GLY A 313 7.57 -28.66 -0.40
CA GLY A 313 6.13 -28.67 -0.11
C GLY A 313 5.56 -27.42 0.55
N ALA A 314 6.37 -26.38 0.76
CA ALA A 314 5.85 -25.10 1.25
C ALA A 314 4.94 -24.42 0.22
N VAL A 315 3.90 -23.74 0.69
CA VAL A 315 3.11 -22.81 -0.11
C VAL A 315 3.95 -21.54 -0.29
N VAL A 316 4.30 -21.21 -1.53
CA VAL A 316 5.17 -20.06 -1.84
C VAL A 316 4.44 -19.09 -2.76
N PHE A 317 4.48 -17.82 -2.43
CA PHE A 317 3.94 -16.74 -3.26
C PHE A 317 4.75 -15.45 -3.12
N ASP A 318 4.70 -14.60 -4.16
CA ASP A 318 5.32 -13.27 -4.17
C ASP A 318 4.30 -12.23 -3.68
N TYR A 319 4.71 -11.39 -2.75
CA TYR A 319 3.86 -10.28 -2.28
C TYR A 319 4.04 -8.98 -3.13
N GLY A 320 4.72 -9.06 -4.26
CA GLY A 320 4.73 -8.02 -5.28
C GLY A 320 5.73 -6.89 -5.05
N ASN A 321 6.98 -7.23 -4.78
CA ASN A 321 8.08 -6.27 -4.67
C ASN A 321 9.07 -6.33 -5.84
N ASN A 322 8.76 -7.07 -6.89
CA ASN A 322 9.57 -7.26 -8.10
C ASN A 322 10.83 -8.13 -7.91
N ILE A 323 10.98 -8.85 -6.79
CA ILE A 323 12.16 -9.69 -6.52
C ILE A 323 12.32 -10.81 -7.57
N ARG A 324 11.19 -11.39 -8.06
CA ARG A 324 11.21 -12.41 -9.12
C ARG A 324 11.80 -11.89 -10.42
N GLN A 325 11.45 -10.65 -10.82
CA GLN A 325 12.00 -10.03 -12.02
C GLN A 325 13.51 -9.79 -11.88
N ALA A 326 13.94 -9.25 -10.73
CA ALA A 326 15.36 -9.05 -10.45
C ALA A 326 16.15 -10.37 -10.52
N ALA A 327 15.61 -11.46 -9.97
CA ALA A 327 16.22 -12.78 -10.06
C ALA A 327 16.25 -13.32 -11.50
N LYS A 328 15.21 -13.10 -12.29
CA LYS A 328 15.14 -13.48 -13.72
C LYS A 328 16.18 -12.72 -14.54
N ASP A 329 16.33 -11.43 -14.30
CA ASP A 329 17.34 -10.59 -14.97
C ASP A 329 18.78 -11.07 -14.67
N GLU A 330 19.00 -11.67 -13.49
CA GLU A 330 20.26 -12.35 -13.10
C GLU A 330 20.35 -13.81 -13.60
N GLY A 331 19.48 -14.23 -14.53
CA GLY A 331 19.53 -15.51 -15.21
C GLY A 331 18.83 -16.68 -14.50
N LEU A 332 17.95 -16.43 -13.53
CA LEU A 332 17.10 -17.46 -12.93
C LEU A 332 15.84 -17.66 -13.75
N ALA A 333 15.82 -18.64 -14.65
CA ALA A 333 14.72 -18.88 -15.58
C ALA A 333 13.40 -19.21 -14.85
N GLU A 334 13.49 -19.93 -13.72
CA GLU A 334 12.37 -20.42 -12.91
C GLU A 334 11.84 -19.38 -11.92
N ALA A 335 12.32 -18.13 -11.94
CA ALA A 335 11.96 -17.11 -10.94
C ALA A 335 10.45 -16.89 -10.78
N PHE A 336 9.66 -17.15 -11.83
CA PHE A 336 8.20 -17.03 -11.84
C PHE A 336 7.45 -18.37 -11.66
N ASP A 337 8.13 -19.44 -11.25
CA ASP A 337 7.47 -20.74 -11.03
C ASP A 337 6.55 -20.78 -9.80
N PHE A 338 6.46 -19.70 -9.04
CA PHE A 338 5.43 -19.49 -8.02
C PHE A 338 4.64 -18.19 -8.31
N PRO A 339 3.35 -18.15 -7.99
CA PRO A 339 2.48 -17.03 -8.35
C PRO A 339 2.71 -15.80 -7.47
N GLY A 340 2.25 -14.64 -7.94
CA GLY A 340 1.98 -13.49 -7.11
C GLY A 340 0.73 -13.69 -6.26
N PHE A 341 0.59 -12.91 -5.18
CA PHE A 341 -0.54 -13.02 -4.26
C PHE A 341 -1.88 -12.64 -4.91
N VAL A 342 -1.87 -11.73 -5.89
CA VAL A 342 -3.11 -11.28 -6.54
C VAL A 342 -3.75 -12.37 -7.37
N PRO A 343 -3.06 -13.00 -8.35
CA PRO A 343 -3.68 -14.10 -9.10
C PRO A 343 -4.00 -15.31 -8.22
N ALA A 344 -3.24 -15.54 -7.14
CA ALA A 344 -3.46 -16.69 -6.26
C ALA A 344 -4.66 -16.51 -5.31
N TYR A 345 -4.85 -15.31 -4.75
CA TYR A 345 -5.78 -15.11 -3.62
C TYR A 345 -6.75 -13.95 -3.77
N ILE A 346 -6.38 -12.88 -4.48
CA ILE A 346 -7.10 -11.60 -4.47
C ILE A 346 -7.98 -11.38 -5.71
N ARG A 347 -7.63 -11.97 -6.86
CA ARG A 347 -8.35 -11.77 -8.13
C ARG A 347 -9.87 -11.89 -8.04
N PRO A 348 -10.46 -12.88 -7.34
CA PRO A 348 -11.91 -12.99 -7.20
C PRO A 348 -12.55 -11.76 -6.54
N LEU A 349 -11.89 -11.15 -5.55
CA LEU A 349 -12.34 -9.94 -4.88
C LEU A 349 -12.29 -8.73 -5.82
N PHE A 350 -11.24 -8.62 -6.63
CA PHE A 350 -11.13 -7.57 -7.65
C PHE A 350 -12.24 -7.65 -8.70
N CYS A 351 -12.69 -8.85 -9.05
CA CYS A 351 -13.86 -9.04 -9.92
C CYS A 351 -15.17 -8.51 -9.33
N GLU A 352 -15.25 -8.35 -8.02
CA GLU A 352 -16.38 -7.77 -7.30
C GLU A 352 -16.23 -6.26 -7.04
N GLY A 353 -15.19 -5.64 -7.58
CA GLY A 353 -14.85 -4.25 -7.28
C GLY A 353 -14.37 -4.05 -5.84
N LYS A 354 -14.07 -5.12 -5.10
CA LYS A 354 -13.53 -5.06 -3.74
C LYS A 354 -12.06 -4.70 -3.75
N GLY A 355 -11.68 -3.88 -2.80
CA GLY A 355 -10.30 -3.47 -2.62
C GLY A 355 -10.11 -2.56 -1.40
N PRO A 356 -8.88 -2.09 -1.16
CA PRO A 356 -8.45 -1.40 0.05
C PRO A 356 -9.02 0.02 0.16
N PHE A 357 -10.20 0.13 0.72
CA PHE A 357 -10.89 1.37 1.07
C PHE A 357 -10.43 1.87 2.44
N ARG A 358 -10.09 3.15 2.56
CA ARG A 358 -9.57 3.73 3.79
C ARG A 358 -10.15 5.11 4.08
N TRP A 359 -10.14 5.47 5.38
CA TRP A 359 -10.51 6.80 5.82
C TRP A 359 -9.68 7.26 7.02
N ALA A 360 -9.55 8.58 7.15
CA ALA A 360 -8.81 9.23 8.22
C ALA A 360 -9.66 10.35 8.84
N ALA A 361 -9.70 10.38 10.17
CA ALA A 361 -10.45 11.38 10.93
C ALA A 361 -9.62 12.65 11.12
N LEU A 362 -10.05 13.77 10.54
CA LEU A 362 -9.35 15.05 10.65
C LEU A 362 -9.48 15.71 12.04
N SER A 363 -10.38 15.19 12.88
CA SER A 363 -10.47 15.57 14.29
C SER A 363 -9.19 15.23 15.07
N GLY A 364 -8.50 14.15 14.66
CA GLY A 364 -7.41 13.56 15.42
C GLY A 364 -7.87 12.71 16.60
N GLU A 365 -9.18 12.46 16.72
CA GLU A 365 -9.77 11.72 17.84
C GLU A 365 -10.05 10.27 17.43
N PRO A 366 -9.51 9.27 18.16
CA PRO A 366 -9.79 7.85 17.92
C PRO A 366 -11.27 7.49 17.94
N GLU A 367 -12.06 8.18 18.75
CA GLU A 367 -13.49 7.97 18.93
C GLU A 367 -14.27 8.13 17.62
N ASP A 368 -13.85 9.03 16.73
CA ASP A 368 -14.46 9.21 15.44
C ASP A 368 -14.26 7.95 14.55
N ILE A 369 -13.11 7.30 14.66
CA ILE A 369 -12.88 6.01 13.99
C ILE A 369 -13.73 4.91 14.62
N TYR A 370 -13.81 4.84 15.95
CA TYR A 370 -14.66 3.84 16.62
C TYR A 370 -16.15 4.02 16.28
N ARG A 371 -16.62 5.27 16.11
CA ARG A 371 -17.99 5.54 15.63
C ARG A 371 -18.18 5.05 14.20
N THR A 372 -17.22 5.27 13.30
CA THR A 372 -17.30 4.76 11.93
C THR A 372 -17.15 3.23 11.86
N ASP A 373 -16.40 2.59 12.76
CA ASP A 373 -16.35 1.13 12.91
C ASP A 373 -17.74 0.55 13.29
N ALA A 374 -18.44 1.21 14.22
CA ALA A 374 -19.80 0.83 14.58
C ALA A 374 -20.77 1.00 13.40
N LEU A 375 -20.71 2.16 12.72
CA LEU A 375 -21.50 2.42 11.52
C LEU A 375 -21.32 1.33 10.45
N LEU A 376 -20.08 0.88 10.23
CA LEU A 376 -19.79 -0.16 9.23
C LEU A 376 -20.51 -1.47 9.58
N LYS A 377 -20.54 -1.87 10.86
CA LYS A 377 -21.28 -3.05 11.32
C LYS A 377 -22.79 -2.89 11.19
N GLU A 378 -23.31 -1.67 11.43
CA GLU A 378 -24.73 -1.33 11.24
C GLU A 378 -25.13 -1.43 9.75
N LEU A 379 -24.26 -0.97 8.83
CA LEU A 379 -24.53 -0.98 7.39
C LEU A 379 -24.44 -2.37 6.75
N PHE A 380 -23.58 -3.24 7.29
CA PHE A 380 -23.28 -4.57 6.73
C PHE A 380 -23.45 -5.69 7.77
N PRO A 381 -24.64 -5.86 8.38
CA PRO A 381 -24.86 -6.77 9.50
C PRO A 381 -24.59 -8.24 9.17
N GLU A 382 -24.77 -8.63 7.90
CA GLU A 382 -24.58 -10.01 7.46
C GLU A 382 -23.10 -10.37 7.17
N ASN A 383 -22.21 -9.37 7.07
CA ASN A 383 -20.80 -9.59 6.74
C ASN A 383 -19.96 -9.90 7.98
N GLN A 384 -20.03 -11.16 8.44
CA GLN A 384 -19.32 -11.62 9.64
C GLN A 384 -17.79 -11.53 9.51
N ALA A 385 -17.24 -11.71 8.31
CA ALA A 385 -15.80 -11.56 8.06
C ALA A 385 -15.35 -10.12 8.29
N LEU A 386 -16.15 -9.16 7.82
CA LEU A 386 -15.91 -7.73 8.03
C LEU A 386 -16.02 -7.36 9.52
N HIS A 387 -17.02 -7.88 10.24
CA HIS A 387 -17.15 -7.65 11.68
C HIS A 387 -15.93 -8.19 12.43
N ARG A 388 -15.50 -9.40 12.13
CA ARG A 388 -14.29 -10.01 12.72
C ARG A 388 -13.05 -9.15 12.47
N TRP A 389 -12.88 -8.64 11.23
CA TRP A 389 -11.79 -7.71 10.91
C TRP A 389 -11.82 -6.48 11.80
N ILE A 390 -12.95 -5.80 11.90
CA ILE A 390 -13.10 -4.57 12.70
C ILE A 390 -12.84 -4.84 14.18
N ASP A 391 -13.37 -5.94 14.74
CA ASP A 391 -13.12 -6.32 16.14
C ASP A 391 -11.64 -6.55 16.44
N MET A 392 -10.92 -7.17 15.52
CA MET A 392 -9.48 -7.35 15.65
C MET A 392 -8.72 -6.04 15.46
N ALA A 393 -9.11 -5.21 14.49
CA ALA A 393 -8.47 -3.94 14.23
C ALA A 393 -8.58 -2.99 15.44
N GLN A 394 -9.75 -2.92 16.08
CA GLN A 394 -9.93 -2.12 17.30
C GLN A 394 -9.02 -2.56 18.46
N LYS A 395 -8.72 -3.85 18.56
CA LYS A 395 -7.90 -4.42 19.64
C LYS A 395 -6.40 -4.36 19.37
N LYS A 396 -5.99 -4.48 18.11
CA LYS A 396 -4.60 -4.75 17.74
C LYS A 396 -3.93 -3.63 16.94
N VAL A 397 -4.70 -2.80 16.22
CA VAL A 397 -4.13 -1.75 15.38
C VAL A 397 -3.95 -0.47 16.18
N THR A 398 -2.69 -0.07 16.37
CA THR A 398 -2.33 1.23 16.94
C THR A 398 -2.34 2.28 15.83
N PHE A 399 -2.99 3.42 16.05
CA PHE A 399 -2.99 4.52 15.11
C PHE A 399 -1.61 5.16 15.01
N GLN A 400 -1.23 5.53 13.81
CA GLN A 400 -0.01 6.28 13.47
C GLN A 400 -0.43 7.60 12.84
N GLY A 401 -0.07 8.73 13.45
CA GLY A 401 -0.51 10.06 13.02
C GLY A 401 -2.01 10.30 13.24
N LEU A 402 -2.74 10.72 12.20
CA LEU A 402 -4.20 10.86 12.25
C LEU A 402 -4.86 9.49 12.40
N PRO A 403 -5.84 9.33 13.32
CA PRO A 403 -6.60 8.10 13.45
C PRO A 403 -7.25 7.72 12.12
N SER A 404 -7.09 6.46 11.74
CA SER A 404 -7.47 5.98 10.42
C SER A 404 -7.97 4.55 10.48
N ARG A 405 -8.73 4.13 9.47
CA ARG A 405 -9.16 2.75 9.29
C ARG A 405 -9.02 2.32 7.83
N ILE A 406 -8.72 1.06 7.63
CA ILE A 406 -8.84 0.39 6.34
C ILE A 406 -9.89 -0.71 6.42
N CYS A 407 -10.62 -0.89 5.33
CA CYS A 407 -11.60 -1.95 5.18
C CYS A 407 -11.78 -2.29 3.70
N TRP A 408 -11.85 -3.57 3.36
CA TRP A 408 -12.10 -3.98 1.98
C TRP A 408 -13.60 -3.92 1.68
N LEU A 409 -13.99 -2.95 0.88
CA LEU A 409 -15.35 -2.74 0.41
C LEU A 409 -15.40 -2.80 -1.12
N GLY A 410 -16.52 -3.28 -1.65
CA GLY A 410 -16.79 -3.42 -3.06
C GLY A 410 -17.65 -2.33 -3.66
N TYR A 411 -18.12 -2.58 -4.89
CA TYR A 411 -19.07 -1.73 -5.60
C TYR A 411 -20.38 -1.61 -4.82
N GLY A 412 -20.94 -0.40 -4.73
CA GLY A 412 -22.11 -0.07 -3.92
C GLY A 412 -21.83 0.01 -2.41
N GLU A 413 -20.95 -0.84 -1.87
CA GLU A 413 -20.58 -0.81 -0.45
C GLU A 413 -19.79 0.46 -0.09
N ARG A 414 -18.85 0.88 -0.96
CA ARG A 414 -18.05 2.10 -0.76
C ARG A 414 -18.92 3.35 -0.78
N GLU A 415 -19.85 3.46 -1.72
CA GLU A 415 -20.79 4.57 -1.80
C GLU A 415 -21.64 4.64 -0.53
N LYS A 416 -22.27 3.52 -0.14
CA LYS A 416 -23.09 3.41 1.06
C LYS A 416 -22.33 3.86 2.32
N MET A 417 -21.09 3.39 2.49
CA MET A 417 -20.25 3.77 3.63
C MET A 417 -19.84 5.25 3.57
N GLY A 418 -19.42 5.75 2.41
CA GLY A 418 -19.00 7.14 2.24
C GLY A 418 -20.13 8.15 2.48
N LEU A 419 -21.34 7.87 1.98
CA LEU A 419 -22.53 8.70 2.21
C LEU A 419 -22.92 8.70 3.69
N ALA A 420 -22.90 7.55 4.35
CA ALA A 420 -23.22 7.45 5.77
C ALA A 420 -22.17 8.15 6.65
N ILE A 421 -20.87 8.09 6.33
CA ILE A 421 -19.84 8.91 7.01
C ILE A 421 -20.16 10.40 6.84
N ASN A 422 -20.49 10.84 5.62
CA ASN A 422 -20.83 12.24 5.36
C ASN A 422 -22.06 12.71 6.17
N GLU A 423 -23.03 11.82 6.38
CA GLU A 423 -24.19 12.07 7.23
C GLU A 423 -23.81 12.21 8.72
N LEU A 424 -22.92 11.35 9.23
CA LEU A 424 -22.42 11.47 10.61
C LEU A 424 -21.70 12.82 10.83
N VAL A 425 -20.93 13.29 9.84
CA VAL A 425 -20.30 14.63 9.91
C VAL A 425 -21.37 15.73 9.92
N ARG A 426 -22.36 15.65 9.02
CA ARG A 426 -23.46 16.61 8.93
C ARG A 426 -24.24 16.73 10.23
N ASN A 427 -24.48 15.61 10.90
CA ASN A 427 -25.27 15.54 12.12
C ASN A 427 -24.44 15.88 13.38
N GLY A 428 -23.12 16.11 13.24
CA GLY A 428 -22.22 16.42 14.36
C GLY A 428 -21.88 15.21 15.24
N GLU A 429 -22.13 13.98 14.75
CA GLU A 429 -21.73 12.74 15.43
C GLU A 429 -20.22 12.49 15.30
N LEU A 430 -19.58 13.00 14.24
CA LEU A 430 -18.14 13.08 14.11
C LEU A 430 -17.68 14.52 14.35
N LYS A 431 -16.55 14.69 15.03
CA LYS A 431 -16.06 16.00 15.51
C LYS A 431 -15.48 16.88 14.39
N ALA A 432 -15.05 16.28 13.27
CA ALA A 432 -14.52 16.97 12.11
C ALA A 432 -14.72 16.12 10.84
N PRO A 433 -14.50 16.67 9.64
CA PRO A 433 -14.55 15.94 8.39
C PRO A 433 -13.64 14.72 8.35
N VAL A 434 -13.97 13.82 7.43
CA VAL A 434 -13.26 12.55 7.20
C VAL A 434 -12.72 12.53 5.78
N VAL A 435 -11.45 12.20 5.63
CA VAL A 435 -10.82 11.93 4.34
C VAL A 435 -11.07 10.48 3.96
N ILE A 436 -11.60 10.26 2.78
CA ILE A 436 -11.89 8.93 2.23
C ILE A 436 -11.04 8.72 0.99
N GLY A 437 -10.36 7.58 0.92
CA GLY A 437 -9.55 7.20 -0.23
C GLY A 437 -9.38 5.71 -0.32
N ARG A 438 -8.42 5.29 -1.12
CA ARG A 438 -8.06 3.89 -1.26
C ARG A 438 -6.58 3.74 -1.56
N ASP A 439 -6.07 2.51 -1.51
CA ASP A 439 -4.74 2.22 -2.03
C ASP A 439 -4.71 2.36 -3.56
N HIS A 440 -3.53 2.69 -4.12
CA HIS A 440 -3.33 2.69 -5.56
C HIS A 440 -3.36 1.28 -6.17
N LEU A 441 -3.20 0.26 -5.34
CA LEU A 441 -3.27 -1.16 -5.69
C LEU A 441 -4.71 -1.68 -5.67
N ASP A 442 -5.64 -0.88 -6.09
CA ASP A 442 -7.06 -1.19 -6.14
C ASP A 442 -7.45 -1.92 -7.43
N CYS A 443 -8.62 -2.52 -7.43
CA CYS A 443 -9.12 -3.40 -8.49
C CYS A 443 -9.15 -2.79 -9.90
N GLY A 444 -9.30 -1.47 -10.03
CA GLY A 444 -9.46 -0.77 -11.32
C GLY A 444 -8.44 0.33 -11.61
N SER A 445 -7.43 0.52 -10.77
CA SER A 445 -6.58 1.71 -10.81
C SER A 445 -5.14 1.48 -11.26
N VAL A 446 -4.74 0.25 -11.55
CA VAL A 446 -3.34 -0.13 -11.71
C VAL A 446 -3.12 -1.01 -12.94
N ALA A 447 -1.98 -0.85 -13.59
CA ALA A 447 -1.42 -1.80 -14.54
C ALA A 447 -0.02 -2.17 -14.03
N SER A 448 0.15 -3.41 -13.56
CA SER A 448 1.35 -3.93 -12.92
C SER A 448 1.50 -5.42 -13.22
N PRO A 449 2.17 -5.80 -14.33
CA PRO A 449 2.25 -7.18 -14.80
C PRO A 449 2.85 -8.18 -13.80
N ASN A 450 3.72 -7.69 -12.91
CA ASN A 450 4.37 -8.54 -11.91
C ASN A 450 3.66 -8.52 -10.54
N ARG A 451 2.46 -7.93 -10.44
CA ARG A 451 1.71 -7.86 -9.18
C ARG A 451 0.18 -7.85 -9.38
N GLU A 452 -0.46 -6.66 -9.47
CA GLU A 452 -1.92 -6.56 -9.46
C GLU A 452 -2.58 -7.07 -10.73
N THR A 453 -1.92 -6.92 -11.86
CA THR A 453 -2.43 -7.41 -13.15
C THR A 453 -1.66 -8.60 -13.70
N GLU A 454 -0.91 -9.30 -12.84
CA GLU A 454 -0.25 -10.55 -13.19
C GLU A 454 -1.27 -11.60 -13.64
N ALA A 455 -1.00 -12.24 -14.76
CA ALA A 455 -1.81 -13.32 -15.33
C ALA A 455 -3.28 -12.94 -15.57
N MET A 456 -3.53 -11.78 -16.16
CA MET A 456 -4.86 -11.42 -16.64
C MET A 456 -5.33 -12.45 -17.70
N LYS A 457 -6.61 -12.82 -17.62
CA LYS A 457 -7.17 -13.93 -18.41
C LYS A 457 -7.03 -13.74 -19.93
N ASP A 458 -7.01 -12.49 -20.39
CA ASP A 458 -6.86 -12.10 -21.80
C ASP A 458 -5.43 -11.68 -22.18
N GLY A 459 -4.48 -11.68 -21.23
CA GLY A 459 -3.11 -11.22 -21.45
C GLY A 459 -2.93 -9.70 -21.40
N SER A 460 -3.90 -8.95 -20.90
CA SER A 460 -3.86 -7.47 -20.82
C SER A 460 -3.05 -6.95 -19.62
N ASP A 461 -2.15 -7.73 -19.06
CA ASP A 461 -1.37 -7.45 -17.84
C ASP A 461 -0.70 -6.06 -17.88
N ALA A 462 -0.12 -5.69 -19.04
CA ALA A 462 0.66 -4.47 -19.22
C ALA A 462 -0.11 -3.30 -19.85
N VAL A 463 -1.44 -3.42 -20.02
CA VAL A 463 -2.24 -2.35 -20.64
C VAL A 463 -2.46 -1.20 -19.67
N GLY A 464 -1.70 -0.11 -19.86
CA GLY A 464 -1.71 1.08 -19.01
C GLY A 464 -2.95 1.95 -19.13
N ASP A 465 -3.73 1.84 -20.20
CA ASP A 465 -4.93 2.64 -20.47
C ASP A 465 -5.93 2.59 -19.30
N TRP A 466 -6.07 1.44 -18.65
CA TRP A 466 -6.97 1.26 -17.50
C TRP A 466 -6.63 2.19 -16.34
N ALA A 467 -5.35 2.34 -16.00
CA ALA A 467 -4.91 3.23 -14.93
C ALA A 467 -5.13 4.70 -15.30
N VAL A 468 -4.90 5.08 -16.56
CA VAL A 468 -5.17 6.42 -17.09
C VAL A 468 -6.67 6.72 -17.05
N LEU A 469 -7.51 5.80 -17.55
CA LEU A 469 -8.97 5.94 -17.53
C LEU A 469 -9.51 6.06 -16.10
N ASN A 470 -8.91 5.34 -15.13
CA ASN A 470 -9.27 5.47 -13.73
C ASN A 470 -9.01 6.90 -13.19
N ALA A 471 -7.84 7.49 -13.48
CA ALA A 471 -7.57 8.88 -13.10
C ALA A 471 -8.53 9.86 -13.76
N LEU A 472 -8.82 9.67 -15.05
CA LEU A 472 -9.71 10.54 -15.82
C LEU A 472 -11.15 10.48 -15.30
N ILE A 473 -11.70 9.28 -15.04
CA ILE A 473 -13.06 9.15 -14.53
C ILE A 473 -13.20 9.70 -13.10
N ASN A 474 -12.21 9.50 -12.24
CA ASN A 474 -12.21 10.09 -10.91
C ASN A 474 -12.16 11.62 -10.96
N THR A 475 -11.39 12.20 -11.90
CA THR A 475 -11.38 13.64 -12.17
C THR A 475 -12.75 14.14 -12.65
N ALA A 476 -13.35 13.46 -13.63
CA ALA A 476 -14.66 13.79 -14.16
C ALA A 476 -15.79 13.65 -13.11
N SER A 477 -15.67 12.67 -12.20
CA SER A 477 -16.60 12.46 -11.08
C SER A 477 -16.44 13.49 -9.97
N GLY A 478 -15.33 14.27 -9.99
CA GLY A 478 -15.09 15.38 -9.08
C GLY A 478 -14.48 14.96 -7.74
N ALA A 479 -13.59 13.96 -7.70
CA ALA A 479 -12.82 13.64 -6.51
C ALA A 479 -12.10 14.88 -5.95
N SER A 480 -11.86 14.95 -4.64
CA SER A 480 -11.21 16.11 -4.01
C SER A 480 -9.77 16.29 -4.49
N TRP A 481 -9.03 15.18 -4.63
CA TRP A 481 -7.78 15.17 -5.41
C TRP A 481 -7.56 13.82 -6.10
N VAL A 482 -6.86 13.88 -7.22
CA VAL A 482 -6.55 12.74 -8.08
C VAL A 482 -5.08 12.73 -8.43
N SER A 483 -4.49 11.56 -8.50
CA SER A 483 -3.09 11.39 -8.84
C SER A 483 -2.86 10.29 -9.85
N PHE A 484 -1.82 10.45 -10.66
CA PHE A 484 -1.33 9.43 -11.57
C PHE A 484 0.17 9.23 -11.38
N HIS A 485 0.60 7.98 -11.30
CA HIS A 485 1.96 7.62 -10.94
C HIS A 485 2.52 6.52 -11.83
N HIS A 486 3.85 6.48 -11.87
CA HIS A 486 4.62 5.43 -12.47
C HIS A 486 5.57 4.83 -11.43
N GLY A 487 5.84 3.54 -11.51
CA GLY A 487 6.79 2.83 -10.65
C GLY A 487 6.14 2.09 -9.49
N GLY A 488 5.88 2.77 -8.37
CA GLY A 488 5.26 2.14 -7.20
C GLY A 488 6.13 1.07 -6.54
N GLY A 489 5.50 0.11 -5.89
CA GLY A 489 6.18 -0.94 -5.12
C GLY A 489 6.90 -2.01 -5.94
N VAL A 490 6.78 -1.99 -7.27
CA VAL A 490 7.50 -2.89 -8.20
C VAL A 490 8.65 -2.20 -8.95
N GLY A 491 8.83 -0.90 -8.73
CA GLY A 491 9.94 -0.13 -9.30
C GLY A 491 9.65 0.54 -10.64
N MET A 492 10.61 1.35 -11.09
CA MET A 492 10.51 2.15 -12.30
C MET A 492 10.36 1.25 -13.54
N GLY A 493 9.43 1.58 -14.42
CA GLY A 493 9.15 0.81 -15.65
C GLY A 493 8.14 -0.33 -15.51
N TYR A 494 7.72 -0.69 -14.29
CA TYR A 494 6.95 -1.91 -14.05
C TYR A 494 5.49 -1.70 -13.63
N SER A 495 5.05 -0.47 -13.38
CA SER A 495 3.63 -0.19 -13.11
C SER A 495 3.20 1.23 -13.42
N LEU A 496 1.92 1.38 -13.75
CA LEU A 496 1.18 2.64 -13.79
C LEU A 496 0.00 2.52 -12.85
N HIS A 497 -0.29 3.56 -12.07
CA HIS A 497 -1.40 3.51 -11.14
C HIS A 497 -1.96 4.89 -10.82
N ALA A 498 -3.24 4.92 -10.42
CA ALA A 498 -3.96 6.13 -10.10
C ALA A 498 -4.42 6.13 -8.64
N GLY A 499 -4.40 7.30 -8.02
CA GLY A 499 -4.96 7.56 -6.70
C GLY A 499 -6.20 8.43 -6.77
N MET A 500 -7.12 8.20 -5.84
CA MET A 500 -8.35 8.95 -5.68
C MET A 500 -8.61 9.23 -4.21
N VAL A 501 -8.99 10.48 -3.89
CA VAL A 501 -9.41 10.86 -2.54
C VAL A 501 -10.60 11.80 -2.61
N ALA A 502 -11.56 11.61 -1.71
CA ALA A 502 -12.72 12.47 -1.52
C ALA A 502 -12.87 12.85 -0.04
N VAL A 503 -13.42 14.02 0.23
CA VAL A 503 -13.64 14.52 1.59
C VAL A 503 -15.13 14.46 1.92
N ALA A 504 -15.45 13.85 3.05
CA ALA A 504 -16.78 13.86 3.66
C ALA A 504 -16.82 14.99 4.70
N ASP A 505 -17.33 16.16 4.31
CA ASP A 505 -17.39 17.37 5.16
C ASP A 505 -18.80 17.70 5.65
N GLY A 506 -19.76 16.80 5.41
CA GLY A 506 -21.16 16.96 5.78
C GLY A 506 -22.00 17.78 4.77
N SER A 507 -21.38 18.38 3.75
CA SER A 507 -22.09 19.21 2.76
C SER A 507 -22.85 18.36 1.73
N ILE A 508 -23.83 18.98 1.06
CA ILE A 508 -24.53 18.40 -0.09
C ILE A 508 -23.57 18.20 -1.28
N LEU A 509 -22.58 19.09 -1.42
CA LEU A 509 -21.58 18.97 -2.48
C LEU A 509 -20.71 17.72 -2.27
N ALA A 510 -20.29 17.46 -1.02
CA ALA A 510 -19.56 16.25 -0.66
C ALA A 510 -20.39 14.98 -0.89
N GLU A 511 -21.69 15.00 -0.52
CA GLU A 511 -22.60 13.89 -0.77
C GLU A 511 -22.67 13.53 -2.26
N GLN A 512 -22.89 14.52 -3.13
CA GLN A 512 -22.92 14.33 -4.58
C GLN A 512 -21.60 13.83 -5.17
N ARG A 513 -20.47 14.29 -4.62
CA ARG A 513 -19.12 13.86 -5.00
C ARG A 513 -18.88 12.41 -4.60
N LEU A 514 -19.13 12.08 -3.34
CA LEU A 514 -18.95 10.74 -2.80
C LEU A 514 -19.78 9.70 -3.55
N SER A 515 -21.06 10.01 -3.85
CA SER A 515 -21.90 9.12 -4.66
C SER A 515 -21.25 8.81 -6.01
N ARG A 516 -20.85 9.81 -6.79
CA ARG A 516 -20.23 9.59 -8.11
C ARG A 516 -18.89 8.88 -8.04
N VAL A 517 -17.99 9.35 -7.19
CA VAL A 517 -16.60 8.85 -7.11
C VAL A 517 -16.57 7.43 -6.57
N LEU A 518 -17.30 7.15 -5.48
CA LEU A 518 -17.29 5.83 -4.84
C LEU A 518 -18.11 4.77 -5.60
N THR A 519 -18.82 5.18 -6.65
CA THR A 519 -19.45 4.29 -7.63
C THR A 519 -18.53 4.04 -8.82
N SER A 520 -18.04 5.11 -9.48
CA SER A 520 -17.25 4.97 -10.71
C SER A 520 -15.87 4.33 -10.47
N ASP A 521 -15.22 4.64 -9.35
CA ASP A 521 -13.88 4.13 -9.05
C ASP A 521 -13.85 2.59 -8.89
N PRO A 522 -14.64 1.94 -8.01
CA PRO A 522 -14.68 0.48 -7.95
C PRO A 522 -15.32 -0.14 -9.19
N GLY A 523 -16.22 0.56 -9.86
CA GLY A 523 -16.81 0.15 -11.15
C GLY A 523 -15.76 -0.10 -12.22
N MET A 524 -14.68 0.68 -12.25
CA MET A 524 -13.54 0.45 -13.15
C MET A 524 -12.92 -0.93 -12.97
N GLY A 525 -12.85 -1.44 -11.75
CA GLY A 525 -12.38 -2.80 -11.47
C GLY A 525 -13.27 -3.87 -12.10
N ILE A 526 -14.59 -3.72 -11.96
CA ILE A 526 -15.56 -4.67 -12.51
C ILE A 526 -15.49 -4.67 -14.05
N ILE A 527 -15.56 -3.50 -14.70
CA ILE A 527 -15.56 -3.44 -16.16
C ILE A 527 -14.26 -3.96 -16.76
N ARG A 528 -13.10 -3.65 -16.15
CA ARG A 528 -11.81 -4.15 -16.59
C ARG A 528 -11.73 -5.68 -16.55
N HIS A 529 -12.16 -6.28 -15.42
CA HIS A 529 -12.13 -7.74 -15.27
C HIS A 529 -13.19 -8.42 -16.15
N ALA A 530 -14.37 -7.80 -16.34
CA ALA A 530 -15.37 -8.30 -17.27
C ALA A 530 -14.87 -8.27 -18.73
N ASP A 531 -14.19 -7.19 -19.13
CA ASP A 531 -13.56 -7.05 -20.46
C ASP A 531 -12.49 -8.11 -20.68
N ALA A 532 -11.68 -8.40 -19.66
CA ALA A 532 -10.68 -9.47 -19.68
C ALA A 532 -11.28 -10.91 -19.66
N GLY A 533 -12.60 -11.05 -19.60
CA GLY A 533 -13.29 -12.33 -19.70
C GLY A 533 -13.47 -13.07 -18.37
N TYR A 534 -13.37 -12.40 -17.22
CA TYR A 534 -13.70 -12.99 -15.94
C TYR A 534 -15.22 -13.08 -15.74
N GLU A 535 -15.75 -14.30 -15.68
CA GLU A 535 -17.19 -14.57 -15.57
C GLU A 535 -17.81 -13.95 -14.31
N LYS A 536 -17.07 -14.00 -13.18
CA LYS A 536 -17.50 -13.38 -11.93
C LYS A 536 -17.73 -11.88 -12.08
N ALA A 537 -16.84 -11.17 -12.76
CA ALA A 537 -16.98 -9.72 -12.99
C ALA A 537 -18.14 -9.41 -13.95
N ALA A 538 -18.34 -10.23 -14.97
CA ALA A 538 -19.47 -10.10 -15.89
C ALA A 538 -20.82 -10.32 -15.17
N GLN A 539 -20.88 -11.29 -14.25
CA GLN A 539 -22.05 -11.54 -13.40
C GLN A 539 -22.33 -10.34 -12.47
N VAL A 540 -21.31 -9.84 -11.78
CA VAL A 540 -21.46 -8.67 -10.89
C VAL A 540 -21.90 -7.44 -11.67
N ALA A 541 -21.36 -7.23 -12.88
CA ALA A 541 -21.79 -6.12 -13.73
C ALA A 541 -23.28 -6.21 -14.08
N GLU A 542 -23.81 -7.42 -14.32
CA GLU A 542 -25.22 -7.65 -14.58
C GLU A 542 -26.09 -7.43 -13.33
N GLU A 543 -25.69 -8.00 -12.19
CA GLU A 543 -26.40 -7.84 -10.91
C GLU A 543 -26.46 -6.39 -10.42
N GLN A 544 -25.49 -5.56 -10.80
CA GLN A 544 -25.34 -4.17 -10.40
C GLN A 544 -25.74 -3.15 -11.49
N ASP A 545 -26.37 -3.60 -12.58
CA ASP A 545 -26.78 -2.78 -13.73
C ASP A 545 -25.63 -1.93 -14.32
N ILE A 546 -24.39 -2.45 -14.31
CA ILE A 546 -23.26 -1.75 -14.90
C ILE A 546 -23.31 -1.92 -16.43
N MET A 547 -23.45 -0.81 -17.15
CA MET A 547 -23.51 -0.80 -18.60
C MET A 547 -22.14 -1.11 -19.22
N ILE A 548 -22.03 -2.24 -19.90
CA ILE A 548 -20.85 -2.62 -20.71
C ILE A 548 -21.28 -2.71 -22.17
N PRO A 549 -20.98 -1.69 -23.01
CA PRO A 549 -21.51 -1.58 -24.39
C PRO A 549 -21.16 -2.75 -25.30
N MET A 550 -19.99 -3.37 -25.10
CA MET A 550 -19.50 -4.50 -25.91
C MET A 550 -19.85 -5.87 -25.30
N LYS A 551 -20.72 -5.92 -24.28
CA LYS A 551 -21.17 -7.20 -23.74
C LYS A 551 -21.91 -7.97 -24.83
N LYS A 552 -21.39 -9.14 -25.21
CA LYS A 552 -22.08 -10.02 -26.18
C LYS A 552 -23.40 -10.45 -25.56
N GLU A 553 -24.49 -10.23 -26.26
CA GLU A 553 -25.77 -10.89 -25.93
C GLU A 553 -25.54 -12.40 -26.00
N ARG A 554 -25.88 -13.12 -24.95
CA ARG A 554 -25.75 -14.57 -24.89
C ARG A 554 -26.85 -15.25 -25.70
#